data_d0412f076fe0e5201397889e46bb62e6
#
_entry.id   d0412f076fe0e5201397889e46bb62e6
#
_cell.length_a   1.000
_cell.length_b   1.000
_cell.length_c   1.000
_cell.angle_alpha   90.00
_cell.angle_beta   90.00
_cell.angle_gamma   90.00
#
_symmetry.space_group_name_H-M   'P 1'
#
loop_
_entity.id
_entity.type
_entity.pdbx_description
1 polymer ?
#
loop_
_entity_poly.entity_id
_entity_poly.type
_entity_poly.pdbx_seq_one_letter_code
_entity_poly.pdbx_strand_id
1 'polypeptide(L)'
;KQGILSEQRLDEAVTRILATKASLGLHKKAKEAIVPSEDALRVLRTQEHVTWAKESADQAVTLVKDTEGILPLNPRKTKKVLLEILGDFPSNARVLESFRSKLVNEGFDVTVYEQENFETAKFDVETFKKSYDLVFYIGNVENASNKVTNRLSWYTFWGNGNNVPWFAAERPVVF
;
A
#
# COMPACT_ATOMS: atom_id res chain seq x y z
N LYS A 1 29.37 20.32 24.82
CA LYS A 1 29.07 21.17 23.65
C LYS A 1 30.19 20.91 22.64
N GLN A 2 29.88 20.16 21.57
CA GLN A 2 30.89 19.68 20.59
C GLN A 2 31.10 20.67 19.42
N GLY A 3 30.55 21.90 19.48
CA GLY A 3 30.72 22.91 18.43
C GLY A 3 30.14 22.56 17.03
N ILE A 4 29.31 21.54 16.94
CA ILE A 4 28.72 21.06 15.67
C ILE A 4 27.67 22.06 15.13
N LEU A 5 27.03 22.82 16.02
CA LEU A 5 26.10 23.89 15.68
C LEU A 5 26.60 25.20 16.29
N SER A 6 26.69 26.22 15.45
CA SER A 6 26.99 27.58 15.93
C SER A 6 25.76 28.23 16.56
N GLU A 7 25.97 29.18 17.48
CA GLU A 7 24.88 29.97 18.05
C GLU A 7 24.14 30.72 16.95
N GLN A 8 24.84 31.29 15.99
CA GLN A 8 24.23 31.96 14.84
C GLN A 8 23.27 31.05 14.09
N ARG A 9 23.67 29.80 13.84
CA ARG A 9 22.79 28.82 13.12
C ARG A 9 21.54 28.47 13.94
N LEU A 10 21.68 28.43 15.26
CA LEU A 10 20.57 28.21 16.17
C LEU A 10 19.60 29.40 16.14
N ASP A 11 20.11 30.62 16.23
CA ASP A 11 19.34 31.87 16.22
C ASP A 11 18.56 32.02 14.88
N GLU A 12 19.20 31.71 13.76
CA GLU A 12 18.54 31.69 12.46
C GLU A 12 17.36 30.69 12.43
N ALA A 13 17.53 29.51 12.98
CA ALA A 13 16.47 28.49 13.01
C ALA A 13 15.31 28.94 13.90
N VAL A 14 15.61 29.45 15.11
CA VAL A 14 14.60 29.94 16.04
C VAL A 14 13.86 31.14 15.46
N THR A 15 14.56 32.07 14.82
CA THR A 15 13.98 33.24 14.17
C THR A 15 12.97 32.81 13.07
N ARG A 16 13.32 31.86 12.23
CA ARG A 16 12.40 31.35 11.19
C ARG A 16 11.14 30.71 11.78
N ILE A 17 11.30 29.92 12.86
CA ILE A 17 10.17 29.27 13.52
C ILE A 17 9.26 30.33 14.15
N LEU A 18 9.84 31.32 14.86
CA LEU A 18 9.08 32.38 15.49
C LEU A 18 8.39 33.29 14.45
N ALA A 19 9.08 33.63 13.36
CA ALA A 19 8.49 34.38 12.25
C ALA A 19 7.28 33.67 11.62
N THR A 20 7.39 32.36 11.40
CA THR A 20 6.26 31.54 10.89
C THR A 20 5.09 31.53 11.88
N LYS A 21 5.36 31.33 13.17
CA LYS A 21 4.32 31.41 14.21
C LYS A 21 3.68 32.78 14.29
N ALA A 22 4.46 33.83 14.15
CA ALA A 22 3.98 35.20 14.17
C ALA A 22 3.13 35.53 12.95
N SER A 23 3.51 35.05 11.74
CA SER A 23 2.73 35.23 10.50
C SER A 23 1.34 34.57 10.58
N LEU A 24 1.23 33.45 11.30
CA LEU A 24 -0.04 32.79 11.60
C LEU A 24 -0.83 33.46 12.74
N GLY A 25 -0.28 34.50 13.37
CA GLY A 25 -0.90 35.21 14.48
C GLY A 25 -1.05 34.38 15.74
N LEU A 26 -0.28 33.29 15.91
CA LEU A 26 -0.43 32.33 17.03
C LEU A 26 -0.17 33.03 18.39
N HIS A 27 0.71 34.03 18.44
CA HIS A 27 1.01 34.80 19.66
C HIS A 27 -0.13 35.71 20.11
N LYS A 28 -1.13 35.94 19.24
CA LYS A 28 -2.31 36.78 19.51
C LYS A 28 -3.57 35.92 19.78
N LYS A 29 -3.52 34.62 19.52
CA LYS A 29 -4.66 33.74 19.73
C LYS A 29 -4.77 33.30 21.17
N ALA A 30 -5.97 33.32 21.72
CA ALA A 30 -6.25 32.65 22.98
C ALA A 30 -5.96 31.14 22.84
N LYS A 31 -5.55 30.50 23.93
CA LYS A 31 -5.18 29.07 23.92
C LYS A 31 -6.29 28.19 23.37
N GLU A 32 -7.52 28.51 23.69
CA GLU A 32 -8.73 27.81 23.28
C GLU A 32 -9.01 27.96 21.77
N ALA A 33 -8.56 29.09 21.19
CA ALA A 33 -8.72 29.34 19.73
C ALA A 33 -7.64 28.69 18.86
N ILE A 34 -6.65 28.02 19.46
CA ILE A 34 -5.63 27.26 18.72
C ILE A 34 -6.15 25.88 18.35
N VAL A 35 -7.06 25.33 19.15
CA VAL A 35 -7.72 24.04 18.85
C VAL A 35 -8.95 24.32 17.98
N PRO A 36 -9.05 23.73 16.79
CA PRO A 36 -10.24 23.88 15.95
C PRO A 36 -11.49 23.38 16.67
N SER A 37 -12.60 24.09 16.50
CA SER A 37 -13.91 23.58 16.93
C SER A 37 -14.31 22.36 16.09
N GLU A 38 -15.25 21.55 16.59
CA GLU A 38 -15.79 20.43 15.81
C GLU A 38 -16.38 20.88 14.48
N ASP A 39 -17.02 22.06 14.45
CA ASP A 39 -17.53 22.62 13.19
C ASP A 39 -16.45 22.91 12.17
N ALA A 40 -15.25 23.30 12.61
CA ALA A 40 -14.12 23.51 11.72
C ALA A 40 -13.64 22.19 11.05
N LEU A 41 -13.94 21.04 11.67
CA LEU A 41 -13.62 19.73 11.08
C LEU A 41 -14.48 19.38 9.87
N ARG A 42 -15.59 20.10 9.62
CA ARG A 42 -16.44 19.89 8.44
C ARG A 42 -15.73 20.18 7.12
N VAL A 43 -14.61 20.92 7.14
CA VAL A 43 -13.77 21.12 5.96
C VAL A 43 -12.97 19.87 5.57
N LEU A 44 -12.89 18.88 6.48
CA LEU A 44 -12.22 17.63 6.20
C LEU A 44 -13.15 16.69 5.42
N ARG A 45 -12.59 15.99 4.44
CA ARG A 45 -13.31 14.99 3.64
C ARG A 45 -14.61 15.53 2.97
N THR A 46 -14.57 16.78 2.53
CA THR A 46 -15.64 17.29 1.66
C THR A 46 -15.75 16.45 0.39
N GLN A 47 -16.88 16.52 -0.31
CA GLN A 47 -17.04 15.80 -1.57
C GLN A 47 -15.94 16.15 -2.58
N GLU A 48 -15.49 17.38 -2.59
CA GLU A 48 -14.38 17.84 -3.42
C GLU A 48 -13.08 17.13 -3.08
N HIS A 49 -12.73 17.04 -1.79
CA HIS A 49 -11.55 16.29 -1.35
C HIS A 49 -11.60 14.81 -1.70
N VAL A 50 -12.77 14.18 -1.61
CA VAL A 50 -12.96 12.78 -2.01
C VAL A 50 -12.77 12.62 -3.53
N THR A 51 -13.28 13.57 -4.31
CA THR A 51 -13.11 13.59 -5.76
C THR A 51 -11.64 13.72 -6.13
N TRP A 52 -10.94 14.70 -5.57
CA TRP A 52 -9.49 14.88 -5.81
C TRP A 52 -8.67 13.65 -5.41
N ALA A 53 -8.99 13.03 -4.28
CA ALA A 53 -8.29 11.82 -3.85
C ALA A 53 -8.49 10.67 -4.85
N LYS A 54 -9.71 10.52 -5.37
CA LYS A 54 -10.01 9.52 -6.39
C LYS A 54 -9.28 9.81 -7.70
N GLU A 55 -9.37 11.03 -8.21
CA GLU A 55 -8.70 11.44 -9.45
C GLU A 55 -7.18 11.26 -9.33
N SER A 56 -6.60 11.63 -8.20
CA SER A 56 -5.17 11.44 -7.96
C SER A 56 -4.79 9.95 -7.94
N ALA A 57 -5.61 9.12 -7.32
CA ALA A 57 -5.38 7.68 -7.30
C ALA A 57 -5.48 7.06 -8.71
N ASP A 58 -6.50 7.47 -9.47
CA ASP A 58 -6.70 6.99 -10.85
C ASP A 58 -5.53 7.40 -11.77
N GLN A 59 -4.99 8.60 -11.60
CA GLN A 59 -3.83 9.09 -12.36
C GLN A 59 -2.50 8.48 -11.90
N ALA A 60 -2.41 8.00 -10.67
CA ALA A 60 -1.19 7.39 -10.13
C ALA A 60 -0.97 5.95 -10.63
N VAL A 61 -2.01 5.29 -11.14
CA VAL A 61 -1.88 3.93 -11.68
C VAL A 61 -0.99 3.96 -12.91
N THR A 62 0.12 3.25 -12.83
CA THR A 62 1.11 3.20 -13.92
C THR A 62 1.36 1.76 -14.33
N LEU A 63 1.09 1.45 -15.60
CA LEU A 63 1.48 0.16 -16.17
C LEU A 63 2.97 0.19 -16.50
N VAL A 64 3.76 -0.57 -15.75
CA VAL A 64 5.21 -0.64 -15.94
C VAL A 64 5.58 -1.63 -17.04
N LYS A 65 4.86 -2.75 -17.11
CA LYS A 65 5.15 -3.82 -18.06
C LYS A 65 3.91 -4.71 -18.26
N ASP A 66 3.60 -5.01 -19.50
CA ASP A 66 2.62 -6.03 -19.90
C ASP A 66 3.08 -6.68 -21.21
N THR A 67 3.99 -7.65 -21.08
CA THR A 67 4.59 -8.32 -22.25
C THR A 67 3.65 -9.31 -22.93
N GLU A 68 2.66 -9.80 -22.21
CA GLU A 68 1.72 -10.80 -22.69
C GLU A 68 0.38 -10.19 -23.14
N GLY A 69 0.18 -8.89 -22.89
CA GLY A 69 -1.06 -8.20 -23.24
C GLY A 69 -2.28 -8.74 -22.49
N ILE A 70 -2.10 -9.11 -21.22
CA ILE A 70 -3.18 -9.70 -20.41
C ILE A 70 -4.12 -8.65 -19.81
N LEU A 71 -3.68 -7.40 -19.75
CA LEU A 71 -4.49 -6.30 -19.26
C LEU A 71 -5.30 -5.63 -20.38
N PRO A 72 -6.53 -5.17 -20.13
CA PRO A 72 -7.28 -5.33 -18.87
C PRO A 72 -7.76 -6.78 -18.69
N LEU A 73 -7.78 -7.22 -17.43
CA LEU A 73 -8.25 -8.55 -17.08
C LEU A 73 -9.74 -8.72 -17.40
N ASN A 74 -10.11 -9.91 -17.87
CA ASN A 74 -11.50 -10.24 -18.18
C ASN A 74 -11.94 -11.47 -17.39
N PRO A 75 -12.89 -11.34 -16.43
CA PRO A 75 -13.31 -12.46 -15.59
C PRO A 75 -14.03 -13.59 -16.33
N ARG A 76 -14.40 -13.37 -17.60
CA ARG A 76 -14.94 -14.46 -18.45
C ARG A 76 -13.86 -15.36 -19.03
N LYS A 77 -12.61 -14.85 -19.09
CA LYS A 77 -11.45 -15.59 -19.63
C LYS A 77 -10.53 -16.09 -18.53
N THR A 78 -10.31 -15.23 -17.52
CA THR A 78 -9.38 -15.45 -16.41
C THR A 78 -10.17 -15.31 -15.11
N LYS A 79 -10.85 -16.35 -14.71
CA LYS A 79 -11.83 -16.27 -13.62
C LYS A 79 -11.23 -16.54 -12.25
N LYS A 80 -10.39 -17.56 -12.14
CA LYS A 80 -9.87 -18.07 -10.88
C LYS A 80 -8.54 -17.39 -10.55
N VAL A 81 -8.55 -16.56 -9.54
CA VAL A 81 -7.37 -15.75 -9.13
C VAL A 81 -6.85 -16.23 -7.80
N LEU A 82 -5.56 -16.51 -7.73
CA LEU A 82 -4.83 -16.62 -6.48
C LEU A 82 -4.29 -15.25 -6.13
N LEU A 83 -4.66 -14.73 -4.98
CA LEU A 83 -4.28 -13.40 -4.49
C LEU A 83 -3.33 -13.50 -3.31
N GLU A 84 -2.19 -12.86 -3.42
CA GLU A 84 -1.18 -12.82 -2.36
C GLU A 84 -0.74 -11.38 -2.07
N ILE A 85 -0.50 -11.07 -0.79
CA ILE A 85 0.08 -9.80 -0.38
C ILE A 85 1.50 -9.99 0.10
N LEU A 86 2.40 -9.18 -0.45
CA LEU A 86 3.80 -9.16 -0.09
C LEU A 86 4.08 -8.00 0.84
N GLY A 87 4.72 -8.29 1.95
CA GLY A 87 5.01 -7.33 3.00
C GLY A 87 4.56 -7.83 4.37
N ASP A 88 5.00 -7.17 5.42
CA ASP A 88 4.74 -7.53 6.81
C ASP A 88 4.11 -6.38 7.61
N PHE A 89 3.36 -5.51 6.95
CA PHE A 89 2.78 -4.33 7.57
C PHE A 89 1.43 -4.61 8.24
N PRO A 90 1.12 -3.91 9.33
CA PRO A 90 -0.18 -4.05 10.00
C PRO A 90 -1.38 -3.73 9.11
N SER A 91 -1.18 -2.94 8.05
CA SER A 91 -2.21 -2.60 7.07
C SER A 91 -2.54 -3.70 6.07
N ASN A 92 -1.72 -4.77 6.00
CA ASN A 92 -1.86 -5.82 4.98
C ASN A 92 -3.26 -6.44 4.95
N ALA A 93 -3.82 -6.81 6.08
CA ALA A 93 -5.15 -7.43 6.12
C ALA A 93 -6.23 -6.53 5.50
N ARG A 94 -6.18 -5.22 5.77
CA ARG A 94 -7.13 -4.24 5.22
C ARG A 94 -6.94 -4.04 3.72
N VAL A 95 -5.70 -3.93 3.26
CA VAL A 95 -5.36 -3.75 1.84
C VAL A 95 -5.80 -4.99 1.06
N LEU A 96 -5.45 -6.17 1.54
CA LEU A 96 -5.80 -7.45 0.95
C LEU A 96 -7.31 -7.61 0.80
N GLU A 97 -8.07 -7.38 1.88
CA GLU A 97 -9.53 -7.54 1.86
C GLU A 97 -10.20 -6.51 0.95
N SER A 98 -9.73 -5.26 0.96
CA SER A 98 -10.24 -4.23 0.04
C SER A 98 -10.02 -4.61 -1.43
N PHE A 99 -8.86 -5.18 -1.75
CA PHE A 99 -8.54 -5.59 -3.11
C PHE A 99 -9.33 -6.84 -3.51
N ARG A 100 -9.39 -7.85 -2.63
CA ARG A 100 -10.19 -9.06 -2.81
C ARG A 100 -11.64 -8.73 -3.12
N SER A 101 -12.25 -7.87 -2.30
CA SER A 101 -13.65 -7.47 -2.47
C SER A 101 -13.90 -6.79 -3.81
N LYS A 102 -12.98 -5.96 -4.28
CA LYS A 102 -13.11 -5.32 -5.61
C LYS A 102 -13.04 -6.35 -6.72
N LEU A 103 -12.09 -7.28 -6.69
CA LEU A 103 -12.00 -8.34 -7.69
C LEU A 103 -13.26 -9.23 -7.71
N VAL A 104 -13.77 -9.60 -6.54
CA VAL A 104 -15.02 -10.39 -6.43
C VAL A 104 -16.20 -9.62 -7.03
N ASN A 105 -16.32 -8.33 -6.77
CA ASN A 105 -17.37 -7.49 -7.34
C ASN A 105 -17.29 -7.37 -8.87
N GLU A 106 -16.08 -7.46 -9.43
CA GLU A 106 -15.87 -7.51 -10.88
C GLU A 106 -16.11 -8.91 -11.48
N GLY A 107 -16.44 -9.91 -10.66
CA GLY A 107 -16.82 -11.25 -11.09
C GLY A 107 -15.70 -12.28 -11.08
N PHE A 108 -14.57 -11.98 -10.46
CA PHE A 108 -13.49 -12.94 -10.27
C PHE A 108 -13.80 -13.90 -9.10
N ASP A 109 -13.30 -15.11 -9.19
CA ASP A 109 -13.28 -16.10 -8.13
C ASP A 109 -11.90 -16.04 -7.45
N VAL A 110 -11.86 -15.45 -6.26
CA VAL A 110 -10.61 -15.06 -5.62
C VAL A 110 -10.32 -15.94 -4.42
N THR A 111 -9.23 -16.69 -4.49
CA THR A 111 -8.65 -17.39 -3.36
C THR A 111 -7.49 -16.57 -2.82
N VAL A 112 -7.54 -16.24 -1.53
CA VAL A 112 -6.40 -15.63 -0.85
C VAL A 112 -5.42 -16.73 -0.49
N TYR A 113 -4.15 -16.45 -0.77
CA TYR A 113 -3.09 -17.34 -0.30
C TYR A 113 -2.95 -17.28 1.21
N GLU A 114 -3.10 -18.41 1.84
CA GLU A 114 -2.83 -18.66 3.25
C GLU A 114 -1.94 -19.88 3.36
N GLN A 115 -0.82 -19.75 4.04
CA GLN A 115 0.19 -20.82 4.13
C GLN A 115 -0.40 -22.16 4.61
N GLU A 116 -1.35 -22.07 5.55
CA GLU A 116 -2.01 -23.23 6.14
C GLU A 116 -2.88 -24.01 5.15
N ASN A 117 -3.47 -23.32 4.16
CA ASN A 117 -4.32 -23.92 3.14
C ASN A 117 -3.55 -24.59 2.00
N PHE A 118 -2.25 -24.29 1.92
CA PHE A 118 -1.35 -24.82 0.89
C PHE A 118 -0.32 -25.77 1.50
N GLU A 119 -0.77 -26.66 2.38
CA GLU A 119 0.10 -27.73 2.90
C GLU A 119 0.73 -28.49 1.74
N THR A 120 1.91 -28.30 1.64
CA THR A 120 2.93 -28.37 0.62
C THR A 120 3.15 -29.70 -0.06
N ALA A 121 2.79 -30.77 0.58
CA ALA A 121 3.06 -32.12 0.06
C ALA A 121 2.05 -32.56 -1.03
N LYS A 122 1.01 -31.77 -1.27
CA LYS A 122 -0.10 -32.17 -2.15
C LYS A 122 -0.34 -31.25 -3.35
N PHE A 123 0.38 -30.14 -3.44
CA PHE A 123 0.19 -29.19 -4.53
C PHE A 123 1.21 -29.44 -5.64
N ASP A 124 0.83 -30.24 -6.61
CA ASP A 124 1.60 -30.39 -7.84
C ASP A 124 1.20 -29.30 -8.87
N VAL A 125 2.05 -29.12 -9.87
CA VAL A 125 1.87 -28.11 -10.93
C VAL A 125 0.55 -28.26 -11.66
N GLU A 126 0.16 -29.49 -11.95
CA GLU A 126 -1.05 -29.75 -12.72
C GLU A 126 -2.32 -29.42 -11.92
N THR A 127 -2.31 -29.69 -10.63
CA THR A 127 -3.38 -29.29 -9.71
C THR A 127 -3.45 -27.77 -9.60
N PHE A 128 -2.31 -27.11 -9.49
CA PHE A 128 -2.23 -25.64 -9.47
C PHE A 128 -2.81 -25.03 -10.76
N LYS A 129 -2.39 -25.52 -11.90
CA LYS A 129 -2.87 -25.05 -13.22
C LYS A 129 -4.37 -25.24 -13.44
N LYS A 130 -4.97 -26.26 -12.85
CA LYS A 130 -6.43 -26.47 -12.88
C LYS A 130 -7.18 -25.60 -11.89
N SER A 131 -6.53 -25.23 -10.80
CA SER A 131 -7.13 -24.45 -9.72
C SER A 131 -7.15 -22.95 -9.99
N TYR A 132 -6.14 -22.42 -10.69
CA TYR A 132 -5.99 -20.99 -10.92
C TYR A 132 -5.67 -20.65 -12.36
N ASP A 133 -6.25 -19.54 -12.82
CA ASP A 133 -6.00 -18.95 -14.14
C ASP A 133 -4.95 -17.86 -14.08
N LEU A 134 -4.83 -17.19 -12.92
CA LEU A 134 -3.98 -16.02 -12.69
C LEU A 134 -3.46 -16.00 -11.27
N VAL A 135 -2.25 -15.54 -11.09
CA VAL A 135 -1.69 -15.16 -9.79
C VAL A 135 -1.57 -13.64 -9.69
N PHE A 136 -2.07 -13.08 -8.61
CA PHE A 136 -2.03 -11.65 -8.37
C PHE A 136 -1.24 -11.36 -7.09
N TYR A 137 -0.15 -10.62 -7.22
CA TYR A 137 0.65 -10.15 -6.09
C TYR A 137 0.36 -8.68 -5.78
N ILE A 138 0.14 -8.38 -4.52
CA ILE A 138 0.06 -7.00 -4.04
C ILE A 138 1.33 -6.69 -3.24
N GLY A 139 2.17 -5.80 -3.74
CA GLY A 139 3.29 -5.27 -2.98
C GLY A 139 2.81 -4.12 -2.07
N ASN A 140 2.67 -4.38 -0.77
CA ASN A 140 2.35 -3.33 0.19
C ASN A 140 3.63 -2.85 0.88
N VAL A 141 4.12 -1.68 0.45
CA VAL A 141 5.36 -1.09 0.97
C VAL A 141 5.02 0.22 1.68
N GLU A 142 5.15 0.22 2.99
CA GLU A 142 4.97 1.42 3.79
C GLU A 142 6.33 2.06 4.13
N ASN A 143 6.42 3.37 3.91
CA ASN A 143 7.54 4.17 4.37
C ASN A 143 7.38 4.47 5.86
N ALA A 144 8.22 3.87 6.69
CA ALA A 144 8.31 4.27 8.08
C ALA A 144 9.42 5.32 8.25
N SER A 145 9.17 6.33 9.08
CA SER A 145 10.08 7.47 9.29
C SER A 145 11.48 7.09 9.79
N ASN A 146 11.65 5.87 10.29
CA ASN A 146 12.91 5.32 10.80
C ASN A 146 13.51 4.24 9.90
N LYS A 147 12.92 3.95 8.74
CA LYS A 147 13.45 2.97 7.78
C LYS A 147 14.25 3.66 6.70
N VAL A 148 15.50 3.28 6.56
CA VAL A 148 16.43 3.80 5.54
C VAL A 148 16.30 3.03 4.22
N THR A 149 15.75 1.82 4.27
CA THR A 149 15.55 0.96 3.09
C THR A 149 14.17 0.31 3.15
N ASN A 150 13.41 0.45 2.07
CA ASN A 150 12.19 -0.31 1.87
C ASN A 150 12.55 -1.63 1.21
N ARG A 151 12.15 -2.72 1.84
CA ARG A 151 12.28 -4.06 1.26
C ARG A 151 10.91 -4.68 1.19
N LEU A 152 10.59 -5.27 0.05
CA LEU A 152 9.53 -6.25 -0.01
C LEU A 152 10.02 -7.49 0.72
N SER A 153 9.30 -7.89 1.75
CA SER A 153 9.55 -9.18 2.38
C SER A 153 8.88 -10.25 1.52
N TRP A 154 9.68 -10.98 0.80
CA TRP A 154 9.26 -12.19 0.07
C TRP A 154 9.15 -13.36 1.06
N TYR A 155 8.46 -13.15 2.17
CA TYR A 155 8.19 -14.22 3.11
C TYR A 155 7.22 -15.17 2.45
N THR A 156 7.74 -16.30 2.09
CA THR A 156 7.07 -17.20 1.20
C THR A 156 6.60 -18.45 1.91
N PHE A 157 5.81 -19.13 1.22
CA PHE A 157 5.14 -20.39 1.32
C PHE A 157 5.81 -21.49 2.16
N TRP A 158 7.12 -21.43 2.40
CA TRP A 158 7.87 -22.56 2.92
C TRP A 158 8.62 -22.28 4.22
N GLY A 159 8.33 -21.17 4.88
CA GLY A 159 8.85 -20.88 6.23
C GLY A 159 10.36 -20.67 6.34
N ASN A 160 11.14 -20.91 5.30
CA ASN A 160 12.59 -20.91 5.38
C ASN A 160 13.29 -20.21 4.22
N GLY A 161 12.77 -19.13 3.70
CA GLY A 161 13.54 -18.39 2.73
C GLY A 161 12.76 -17.54 1.74
N ASN A 162 13.49 -16.76 1.01
CA ASN A 162 13.05 -15.76 0.05
C ASN A 162 12.58 -16.37 -1.29
N ASN A 163 11.79 -17.43 -1.28
CA ASN A 163 11.38 -18.09 -2.51
C ASN A 163 9.99 -17.67 -2.93
N VAL A 164 9.89 -16.92 -4.00
CA VAL A 164 8.62 -16.83 -4.74
C VAL A 164 8.19 -18.24 -5.10
N PRO A 165 6.93 -18.62 -4.92
CA PRO A 165 6.48 -19.93 -5.31
C PRO A 165 6.81 -20.19 -6.78
N TRP A 166 7.63 -21.18 -7.03
CA TRP A 166 8.08 -21.52 -8.39
C TRP A 166 6.91 -21.79 -9.35
N PHE A 167 5.81 -22.28 -8.83
CA PHE A 167 4.60 -22.57 -9.59
C PHE A 167 3.82 -21.29 -10.00
N ALA A 168 4.10 -20.13 -9.43
CA ALA A 168 3.51 -18.89 -9.92
C ALA A 168 3.88 -18.62 -11.38
N ALA A 169 5.06 -19.07 -11.81
CA ALA A 169 5.52 -18.94 -13.20
C ALA A 169 4.73 -19.82 -14.20
N GLU A 170 3.93 -20.76 -13.72
CA GLU A 170 3.10 -21.63 -14.54
C GLU A 170 1.76 -21.00 -14.96
N ARG A 171 1.48 -19.81 -14.44
CA ARG A 171 0.31 -19.00 -14.79
C ARG A 171 0.72 -17.55 -15.04
N PRO A 172 -0.06 -16.79 -15.80
CA PRO A 172 0.13 -15.36 -15.89
C PRO A 172 0.17 -14.72 -14.51
N VAL A 173 1.08 -13.76 -14.32
CA VAL A 173 1.29 -13.07 -13.05
C VAL A 173 1.05 -11.59 -13.25
N VAL A 174 0.23 -11.00 -12.36
CA VAL A 174 0.08 -9.55 -12.20
C VAL A 174 0.72 -9.15 -10.87
N PHE A 175 1.58 -8.14 -10.91
CA PHE A 175 2.26 -7.60 -9.74
C PHE A 175 1.95 -6.11 -9.60
#